data_b6e32c89ce133c6add517ce06eeea24b
#
_entry.id   b6e32c89ce133c6add517ce06eeea24b
#
_cell.length_a   1.000
_cell.length_b   1.000
_cell.length_c   1.000
_cell.angle_alpha   90.00
_cell.angle_beta   90.00
_cell.angle_gamma   90.00
#
_symmetry.space_group_name_H-M   'P 1'
#
loop_
_entity.id
_entity.type
_entity.pdbx_description
1 polymer ?
#
loop_
_entity_poly.entity_id
_entity_poly.type
_entity_poly.pdbx_seq_one_letter_code
_entity_poly.pdbx_strand_id
1 'polypeptide(L)'
;ENPSVLKALSPHYAFAFVFDNPTAAFLALGAVVLAVTGTEALYADMGHFGASPIRRAWLLFVMPALVLNYFGQGALLLADPAAIKNPFYLLAPHWGLLPLVILATCATVIASQAVISGAFSLTRQAIQMGYCPRIKILHTSHQEIGQIYVPFINWTLLIAVILLVLGFRSSSNLAGAYGIAVTMTMLIDSILIYFVMRRVWGWSR
;
A
#
# COMPACT_ATOMS: atom_id res chain seq x y z
N GLU A 1 -19.76 22.24 2.35
CA GLU A 1 -19.16 21.07 3.00
C GLU A 1 -20.25 20.28 3.73
N ASN A 2 -20.22 18.97 3.64
CA ASN A 2 -21.29 18.12 4.16
C ASN A 2 -20.86 17.47 5.49
N PRO A 3 -21.34 17.97 6.65
CA PRO A 3 -20.94 17.43 7.97
C PRO A 3 -21.45 16.02 8.23
N SER A 4 -22.35 15.49 7.39
CA SER A 4 -22.88 14.13 7.57
C SER A 4 -21.79 13.06 7.39
N VAL A 5 -20.64 13.38 6.80
CA VAL A 5 -19.46 12.50 6.73
C VAL A 5 -18.98 12.05 8.11
N LEU A 6 -19.21 12.87 9.15
CA LEU A 6 -18.83 12.52 10.52
C LEU A 6 -19.58 11.29 11.07
N LYS A 7 -20.69 10.87 10.45
CA LYS A 7 -21.36 9.60 10.76
C LYS A 7 -20.44 8.40 10.55
N ALA A 8 -19.45 8.51 9.65
CA ALA A 8 -18.46 7.46 9.42
C ALA A 8 -17.57 7.17 10.64
N LEU A 9 -17.52 8.05 11.65
CA LEU A 9 -16.86 7.77 12.93
C LEU A 9 -17.58 6.69 13.74
N SER A 10 -18.86 6.46 13.50
CA SER A 10 -19.61 5.43 14.19
C SER A 10 -19.49 4.09 13.46
N PRO A 11 -18.90 3.04 14.07
CA PRO A 11 -18.75 1.73 13.45
C PRO A 11 -20.09 1.06 13.11
N HIS A 12 -21.18 1.52 13.72
CA HIS A 12 -22.52 1.02 13.45
C HIS A 12 -22.88 1.08 11.97
N TYR A 13 -22.55 2.20 11.29
CA TYR A 13 -22.83 2.34 9.86
C TYR A 13 -22.02 1.39 8.98
N ALA A 14 -20.78 1.05 9.38
CA ALA A 14 -19.99 0.06 8.68
C ALA A 14 -20.60 -1.34 8.81
N PHE A 15 -21.01 -1.72 10.02
CA PHE A 15 -21.68 -3.01 10.24
C PHE A 15 -23.03 -3.07 9.51
N ALA A 16 -23.85 -2.03 9.58
CA ALA A 16 -25.11 -1.96 8.85
C ALA A 16 -24.87 -2.16 7.34
N PHE A 17 -23.90 -1.46 6.75
CA PHE A 17 -23.54 -1.62 5.33
C PHE A 17 -23.16 -3.06 4.97
N VAL A 18 -22.35 -3.73 5.80
CA VAL A 18 -21.92 -5.12 5.58
C VAL A 18 -23.11 -6.09 5.63
N PHE A 19 -24.03 -5.91 6.57
CA PHE A 19 -25.20 -6.80 6.72
C PHE A 19 -26.27 -6.53 5.66
N ASP A 20 -26.50 -5.27 5.31
CA ASP A 20 -27.54 -4.89 4.35
C ASP A 20 -27.08 -5.16 2.88
N ASN A 21 -25.77 -5.11 2.62
CA ASN A 21 -25.20 -5.22 1.27
C ASN A 21 -23.98 -6.16 1.23
N PRO A 22 -24.11 -7.46 1.51
CA PRO A 22 -22.95 -8.36 1.70
C PRO A 22 -22.07 -8.48 0.45
N THR A 23 -22.66 -8.51 -0.75
CA THR A 23 -21.90 -8.60 -2.00
C THR A 23 -21.12 -7.33 -2.28
N ALA A 24 -21.76 -6.15 -2.11
CA ALA A 24 -21.08 -4.87 -2.30
C ALA A 24 -19.99 -4.66 -1.22
N ALA A 25 -20.25 -5.07 0.01
CA ALA A 25 -19.29 -5.01 1.09
C ALA A 25 -18.07 -5.89 0.81
N PHE A 26 -18.27 -7.11 0.33
CA PHE A 26 -17.17 -8.00 -0.06
C PHE A 26 -16.29 -7.39 -1.16
N LEU A 27 -16.90 -6.83 -2.21
CA LEU A 27 -16.15 -6.14 -3.27
C LEU A 27 -15.43 -4.89 -2.76
N ALA A 28 -16.06 -4.14 -1.83
CA ALA A 28 -15.46 -2.96 -1.22
C ALA A 28 -14.25 -3.28 -0.34
N LEU A 29 -14.14 -4.49 0.23
CA LEU A 29 -12.98 -4.88 1.03
C LEU A 29 -11.67 -4.78 0.27
N GLY A 30 -11.65 -5.13 -1.01
CA GLY A 30 -10.46 -4.95 -1.87
C GLY A 30 -10.05 -3.47 -2.00
N ALA A 31 -11.01 -2.58 -2.17
CA ALA A 31 -10.77 -1.14 -2.23
C ALA A 31 -10.32 -0.57 -0.86
N VAL A 32 -10.89 -1.08 0.24
CA VAL A 32 -10.47 -0.72 1.61
C VAL A 32 -9.02 -1.13 1.86
N VAL A 33 -8.63 -2.33 1.46
CA VAL A 33 -7.23 -2.79 1.55
C VAL A 33 -6.31 -1.86 0.77
N LEU A 34 -6.69 -1.46 -0.44
CA LEU A 34 -5.92 -0.50 -1.24
C LEU A 34 -5.79 0.87 -0.56
N ALA A 35 -6.85 1.33 0.11
CA ALA A 35 -6.84 2.62 0.80
C ALA A 35 -5.90 2.65 2.03
N VAL A 36 -5.65 1.50 2.66
CA VAL A 36 -4.79 1.38 3.87
C VAL A 36 -3.43 0.74 3.58
N THR A 37 -3.04 0.59 2.31
CA THR A 37 -1.71 0.09 1.92
C THR A 37 -0.61 1.07 2.28
N GLY A 38 0.63 0.59 2.35
CA GLY A 38 1.83 1.38 2.67
C GLY A 38 2.35 1.16 4.09
N THR A 39 1.69 0.35 4.91
CA THR A 39 2.19 0.00 6.26
C THR A 39 3.48 -0.81 6.19
N GLU A 40 3.69 -1.61 5.15
CA GLU A 40 4.94 -2.33 4.89
C GLU A 40 6.12 -1.38 4.69
N ALA A 41 5.95 -0.26 3.98
CA ALA A 41 6.97 0.77 3.85
C ALA A 41 7.29 1.41 5.20
N LEU A 42 6.28 1.63 6.03
CA LEU A 42 6.44 2.14 7.39
C LEU A 42 7.29 1.21 8.26
N TYR A 43 7.14 -0.10 8.15
CA TYR A 43 7.98 -1.07 8.86
C TYR A 43 9.43 -1.05 8.38
N ALA A 44 9.66 -0.88 7.09
CA ALA A 44 11.01 -0.71 6.54
C ALA A 44 11.69 0.54 7.11
N ASP A 45 10.96 1.66 7.15
CA ASP A 45 11.45 2.91 7.72
C ASP A 45 11.74 2.81 9.22
N MET A 46 10.94 2.04 9.97
CA MET A 46 11.22 1.75 11.37
C MET A 46 12.54 1.01 11.56
N GLY A 47 12.94 0.15 10.63
CA GLY A 47 14.23 -0.52 10.63
C GLY A 47 15.42 0.44 10.44
N HIS A 48 15.22 1.52 9.67
CA HIS A 48 16.27 2.50 9.37
C HIS A 48 16.36 3.62 10.41
N PHE A 49 15.23 4.16 10.84
CA PHE A 49 15.15 5.36 11.70
C PHE A 49 14.79 5.04 13.15
N GLY A 50 14.42 3.81 13.46
CA GLY A 50 13.91 3.40 14.76
C GLY A 50 12.43 3.71 14.97
N ALA A 51 11.83 3.06 15.96
CA ALA A 51 10.37 3.14 16.16
C ALA A 51 9.90 4.50 16.71
N SER A 52 10.72 5.19 17.52
CA SER A 52 10.29 6.42 18.21
C SER A 52 10.04 7.61 17.27
N PRO A 53 10.96 7.96 16.32
CA PRO A 53 10.71 9.01 15.34
C PRO A 53 9.50 8.71 14.45
N ILE A 54 9.41 7.46 13.96
CA ILE A 54 8.30 7.04 13.09
C ILE A 54 6.96 7.12 13.82
N ARG A 55 6.87 6.65 15.06
CA ARG A 55 5.64 6.75 15.85
C ARG A 55 5.19 8.21 16.04
N ARG A 56 6.13 9.11 16.33
CA ARG A 56 5.82 10.54 16.48
C ARG A 56 5.34 11.15 15.18
N ALA A 57 6.04 10.93 14.07
CA ALA A 57 5.63 11.42 12.76
C ALA A 57 4.24 10.88 12.36
N TRP A 58 4.00 9.60 12.59
CA TRP A 58 2.72 8.97 12.31
C TRP A 58 1.58 9.58 13.11
N LEU A 59 1.69 9.63 14.44
CA LEU A 59 0.60 10.07 15.31
C LEU A 59 0.33 11.58 15.21
N LEU A 60 1.38 12.39 15.04
CA LEU A 60 1.25 13.86 15.08
C LEU A 60 0.95 14.46 13.70
N PHE A 61 1.36 13.81 12.62
CA PHE A 61 1.26 14.37 11.29
C PHE A 61 0.55 13.47 10.28
N VAL A 62 1.04 12.25 10.07
CA VAL A 62 0.58 11.40 8.97
C VAL A 62 -0.86 10.93 9.18
N MET A 63 -1.16 10.35 10.34
CA MET A 63 -2.49 9.85 10.67
C MET A 63 -3.56 10.97 10.64
N PRO A 64 -3.37 12.14 11.29
CA PRO A 64 -4.32 13.24 11.18
C PRO A 64 -4.51 13.73 9.75
N ALA A 65 -3.43 13.84 8.97
CA ALA A 65 -3.51 14.26 7.56
C ALA A 65 -4.30 13.27 6.71
N LEU A 66 -4.07 11.96 6.88
CA LEU A 66 -4.84 10.91 6.20
C LEU A 66 -6.32 10.93 6.58
N VAL A 67 -6.62 11.05 7.86
CA VAL A 67 -8.01 11.13 8.35
C VAL A 67 -8.72 12.34 7.72
N LEU A 68 -8.10 13.51 7.76
CA LEU A 68 -8.65 14.72 7.13
C LEU A 68 -8.86 14.55 5.62
N ASN A 69 -7.91 13.93 4.94
CA ASN A 69 -8.01 13.66 3.51
C ASN A 69 -9.19 12.72 3.19
N TYR A 70 -9.34 11.62 3.92
CA TYR A 70 -10.44 10.67 3.69
C TYR A 70 -11.81 11.28 4.02
N PHE A 71 -11.91 12.01 5.12
CA PHE A 71 -13.16 12.73 5.45
C PHE A 71 -13.47 13.82 4.41
N GLY A 72 -12.44 14.52 3.92
CA GLY A 72 -12.60 15.51 2.85
C GLY A 72 -13.14 14.90 1.58
N GLN A 73 -12.55 13.79 1.11
CA GLN A 73 -13.03 13.07 -0.06
C GLN A 73 -14.46 12.51 0.15
N GLY A 74 -14.73 11.95 1.32
CA GLY A 74 -16.07 11.47 1.68
C GLY A 74 -17.12 12.57 1.67
N ALA A 75 -16.80 13.75 2.23
CA ALA A 75 -17.68 14.92 2.23
C ALA A 75 -17.94 15.42 0.81
N LEU A 76 -16.92 15.44 -0.04
CA LEU A 76 -17.04 15.83 -1.45
C LEU A 76 -17.98 14.86 -2.21
N LEU A 77 -17.81 13.55 -2.04
CA LEU A 77 -18.65 12.55 -2.69
C LEU A 77 -20.11 12.58 -2.21
N LEU A 78 -20.34 12.93 -0.95
CA LEU A 78 -21.69 13.12 -0.42
C LEU A 78 -22.37 14.42 -0.94
N ALA A 79 -21.57 15.42 -1.30
CA ALA A 79 -22.07 16.67 -1.86
C ALA A 79 -22.26 16.59 -3.39
N ASP A 80 -21.31 15.95 -4.09
CA ASP A 80 -21.32 15.79 -5.54
C ASP A 80 -20.90 14.36 -5.92
N PRO A 81 -21.86 13.47 -6.21
CA PRO A 81 -21.57 12.10 -6.65
C PRO A 81 -20.76 12.01 -7.96
N ALA A 82 -20.76 13.05 -8.81
CA ALA A 82 -19.97 13.05 -10.04
C ALA A 82 -18.45 13.14 -9.76
N ALA A 83 -18.07 13.60 -8.57
CA ALA A 83 -16.68 13.67 -8.14
C ALA A 83 -16.00 12.30 -7.96
N ILE A 84 -16.74 11.19 -8.03
CA ILE A 84 -16.21 9.82 -7.93
C ILE A 84 -15.11 9.51 -8.95
N LYS A 85 -15.05 10.23 -10.06
CA LYS A 85 -14.02 10.04 -11.08
C LYS A 85 -12.62 10.36 -10.59
N ASN A 86 -12.46 11.44 -9.80
CA ASN A 86 -11.17 11.89 -9.28
C ASN A 86 -11.32 12.68 -7.96
N PRO A 87 -11.83 12.08 -6.88
CA PRO A 87 -12.15 12.82 -5.65
C PRO A 87 -10.91 13.48 -5.03
N PHE A 88 -9.75 12.87 -5.14
CA PHE A 88 -8.50 13.39 -4.57
C PHE A 88 -8.08 14.73 -5.21
N TYR A 89 -8.10 14.82 -6.54
CA TYR A 89 -7.71 16.05 -7.23
C TYR A 89 -8.80 17.12 -7.19
N LEU A 90 -10.07 16.71 -7.16
CA LEU A 90 -11.21 17.63 -7.07
C LEU A 90 -11.34 18.27 -5.69
N LEU A 91 -10.75 17.67 -4.65
CA LEU A 91 -10.69 18.24 -3.31
C LEU A 91 -9.76 19.46 -3.24
N ALA A 92 -8.76 19.52 -4.13
CA ALA A 92 -7.78 20.60 -4.12
C ALA A 92 -8.35 21.90 -4.73
N PRO A 93 -8.05 23.07 -4.15
CA PRO A 93 -8.39 24.33 -4.80
C PRO A 93 -7.60 24.50 -6.10
N HIS A 94 -8.12 25.29 -7.05
CA HIS A 94 -7.51 25.46 -8.37
C HIS A 94 -6.03 25.84 -8.34
N TRP A 95 -5.62 26.71 -7.43
CA TRP A 95 -4.21 27.11 -7.27
C TRP A 95 -3.33 25.98 -6.72
N GLY A 96 -3.92 25.05 -5.96
CA GLY A 96 -3.23 23.92 -5.33
C GLY A 96 -3.10 22.69 -6.23
N LEU A 97 -3.81 22.64 -7.36
CA LEU A 97 -3.85 21.44 -8.21
C LEU A 97 -2.48 21.12 -8.81
N LEU A 98 -1.76 22.10 -9.34
CA LEU A 98 -0.43 21.86 -9.92
C LEU A 98 0.60 21.41 -8.88
N PRO A 99 0.76 22.06 -7.72
CA PRO A 99 1.59 21.55 -6.64
C PRO A 99 1.21 20.14 -6.19
N LEU A 100 -0.09 19.83 -6.10
CA LEU A 100 -0.56 18.50 -5.71
C LEU A 100 -0.15 17.42 -6.72
N VAL A 101 -0.26 17.69 -8.02
CA VAL A 101 0.16 16.79 -9.08
C VAL A 101 1.66 16.52 -9.01
N ILE A 102 2.47 17.56 -8.79
CA ILE A 102 3.92 17.42 -8.64
C ILE A 102 4.25 16.54 -7.42
N LEU A 103 3.64 16.83 -6.27
CA LEU A 103 3.85 16.04 -5.05
C LEU A 103 3.41 14.59 -5.23
N ALA A 104 2.26 14.34 -5.87
CA ALA A 104 1.79 12.99 -6.16
C ALA A 104 2.75 12.23 -7.08
N THR A 105 3.32 12.92 -8.07
CA THR A 105 4.34 12.34 -8.96
C THR A 105 5.61 11.99 -8.19
N CYS A 106 6.11 12.88 -7.34
CA CYS A 106 7.25 12.60 -6.47
C CYS A 106 6.98 11.40 -5.53
N ALA A 107 5.78 11.35 -4.93
CA ALA A 107 5.38 10.23 -4.09
C ALA A 107 5.36 8.90 -4.85
N THR A 108 4.90 8.91 -6.11
CA THR A 108 4.90 7.72 -6.98
C THR A 108 6.33 7.23 -7.27
N VAL A 109 7.26 8.14 -7.51
CA VAL A 109 8.69 7.79 -7.71
C VAL A 109 9.27 7.14 -6.45
N ILE A 110 9.01 7.71 -5.28
CA ILE A 110 9.47 7.16 -3.99
C ILE A 110 8.87 5.77 -3.75
N ALA A 111 7.57 5.59 -3.99
CA ALA A 111 6.90 4.30 -3.85
C ALA A 111 7.50 3.24 -4.79
N SER A 112 7.80 3.62 -6.04
CA SER A 112 8.48 2.74 -7.00
C SER A 112 9.86 2.30 -6.51
N GLN A 113 10.65 3.21 -5.95
CA GLN A 113 11.96 2.88 -5.38
C GLN A 113 11.85 1.92 -4.19
N ALA A 114 10.85 2.10 -3.32
CA ALA A 114 10.61 1.21 -2.20
C ALA A 114 10.31 -0.23 -2.66
N VAL A 115 9.47 -0.40 -3.68
CA VAL A 115 9.16 -1.72 -4.28
C VAL A 115 10.40 -2.38 -4.85
N ILE A 116 11.21 -1.65 -5.62
CA ILE A 116 12.45 -2.17 -6.22
C ILE A 116 13.43 -2.61 -5.13
N SER A 117 13.64 -1.79 -4.11
CA SER A 117 14.54 -2.11 -2.99
C SER A 117 14.05 -3.31 -2.19
N GLY A 118 12.74 -3.42 -1.98
CA GLY A 118 12.09 -4.57 -1.36
C GLY A 118 12.32 -5.85 -2.15
N ALA A 119 12.13 -5.81 -3.47
CA ALA A 119 12.37 -6.96 -4.36
C ALA A 119 13.83 -7.43 -4.33
N PHE A 120 14.79 -6.50 -4.30
CA PHE A 120 16.22 -6.86 -4.16
C PHE A 120 16.51 -7.52 -2.83
N SER A 121 15.96 -6.99 -1.73
CA SER A 121 16.14 -7.54 -0.39
C SER A 121 15.54 -8.94 -0.24
N LEU A 122 14.33 -9.16 -0.76
CA LEU A 122 13.69 -10.48 -0.79
C LEU A 122 14.49 -11.48 -1.62
N THR A 123 14.97 -11.06 -2.79
CA THR A 123 15.80 -11.91 -3.65
C THR A 123 17.08 -12.33 -2.95
N ARG A 124 17.76 -11.40 -2.26
CA ARG A 124 18.95 -11.73 -1.47
C ARG A 124 18.64 -12.75 -0.38
N GLN A 125 17.55 -12.57 0.35
CA GLN A 125 17.13 -13.53 1.38
C GLN A 125 16.80 -14.90 0.78
N ALA A 126 16.09 -14.95 -0.33
CA ALA A 126 15.76 -16.18 -1.04
C ALA A 126 17.01 -16.96 -1.51
N ILE A 127 18.03 -16.24 -2.00
CA ILE A 127 19.32 -16.82 -2.36
C ILE A 127 20.05 -17.37 -1.12
N GLN A 128 20.06 -16.63 -0.01
CA GLN A 128 20.71 -17.05 1.24
C GLN A 128 20.04 -18.29 1.84
N MET A 129 18.73 -18.43 1.71
CA MET A 129 17.96 -19.59 2.15
C MET A 129 17.99 -20.76 1.16
N GLY A 130 18.64 -20.61 0.00
CA GLY A 130 18.74 -21.66 -1.01
C GLY A 130 17.50 -21.87 -1.88
N TYR A 131 16.50 -20.97 -1.81
CA TYR A 131 15.29 -21.02 -2.64
C TYR A 131 15.49 -20.53 -4.07
N CYS A 132 16.52 -19.73 -4.31
CA CYS A 132 16.86 -19.21 -5.63
C CYS A 132 18.31 -19.53 -5.99
N PRO A 133 18.61 -19.70 -7.29
CA PRO A 133 19.98 -19.86 -7.76
C PRO A 133 20.82 -18.65 -7.42
N ARG A 134 22.14 -18.81 -7.38
CA ARG A 134 23.06 -17.70 -7.11
C ARG A 134 23.04 -16.68 -8.26
N ILE A 135 22.35 -15.58 -8.05
CA ILE A 135 22.28 -14.44 -8.97
C ILE A 135 23.31 -13.40 -8.53
N LYS A 136 23.90 -12.69 -9.49
CA LYS A 136 24.89 -11.63 -9.23
C LYS A 136 24.23 -10.49 -8.43
N ILE A 137 24.74 -10.24 -7.23
CA ILE A 137 24.35 -9.11 -6.37
C ILE A 137 25.51 -8.12 -6.36
N LEU A 138 25.22 -6.86 -6.67
CA LEU A 138 26.19 -5.77 -6.61
C LEU A 138 25.92 -4.92 -5.36
N HIS A 139 26.93 -4.67 -4.57
CA HIS A 139 26.84 -3.73 -3.45
C HIS A 139 27.14 -2.33 -3.99
N THR A 140 26.20 -1.41 -3.79
CA THR A 140 26.31 -0.03 -4.29
C THR A 140 26.94 0.93 -3.28
N SER A 141 27.05 0.51 -2.02
CA SER A 141 27.73 1.25 -0.97
C SER A 141 28.70 0.35 -0.21
N HIS A 142 29.85 0.92 0.17
CA HIS A 142 30.82 0.27 1.06
C HIS A 142 30.47 0.42 2.54
N GLN A 143 29.64 1.40 2.90
CA GLN A 143 29.26 1.69 4.30
C GLN A 143 27.93 1.06 4.70
N GLU A 144 27.00 0.94 3.74
CA GLU A 144 25.63 0.44 3.98
C GLU A 144 25.48 -0.94 3.34
N ILE A 145 25.57 -1.99 4.14
CA ILE A 145 25.45 -3.41 3.69
C ILE A 145 24.08 -3.71 3.07
N GLY A 146 23.08 -2.90 3.37
CA GLY A 146 21.71 -3.02 2.85
C GLY A 146 21.54 -2.50 1.42
N GLN A 147 22.44 -1.66 0.93
CA GLN A 147 22.32 -1.08 -0.40
C GLN A 147 22.88 -2.04 -1.46
N ILE A 148 21.96 -2.75 -2.08
CA ILE A 148 22.25 -3.77 -3.09
C ILE A 148 21.54 -3.47 -4.40
N TYR A 149 22.15 -3.89 -5.51
CA TYR A 149 21.55 -3.86 -6.84
C TYR A 149 21.60 -5.25 -7.45
N VAL A 150 20.48 -5.74 -7.93
CA VAL A 150 20.35 -7.04 -8.56
C VAL A 150 19.89 -6.86 -10.02
N PRO A 151 20.83 -6.82 -10.97
CA PRO A 151 20.53 -6.51 -12.38
C PRO A 151 19.43 -7.36 -12.98
N PHE A 152 19.46 -8.67 -12.74
CA PHE A 152 18.47 -9.59 -13.27
C PHE A 152 17.05 -9.23 -12.80
N ILE A 153 16.88 -8.97 -11.50
CA ILE A 153 15.57 -8.59 -10.93
C ILE A 153 15.12 -7.23 -11.46
N ASN A 154 16.05 -6.27 -11.59
CA ASN A 154 15.71 -4.95 -12.12
C ASN A 154 15.14 -5.03 -13.54
N TRP A 155 15.77 -5.79 -14.42
CA TRP A 155 15.27 -5.98 -15.79
C TRP A 155 13.97 -6.78 -15.84
N THR A 156 13.85 -7.80 -15.00
CA THR A 156 12.59 -8.57 -14.85
C THR A 156 11.44 -7.69 -14.41
N LEU A 157 11.65 -6.84 -13.41
CA LEU A 157 10.64 -5.87 -12.95
C LEU A 157 10.26 -4.88 -14.05
N LEU A 158 11.24 -4.35 -14.79
CA LEU A 158 10.98 -3.45 -15.92
C LEU A 158 10.06 -4.10 -16.95
N ILE A 159 10.40 -5.32 -17.38
CA ILE A 159 9.62 -6.05 -18.37
C ILE A 159 8.21 -6.35 -17.82
N ALA A 160 8.11 -6.81 -16.58
CA ALA A 160 6.84 -7.10 -15.94
C ALA A 160 5.95 -5.84 -15.84
N VAL A 161 6.50 -4.69 -15.45
CA VAL A 161 5.77 -3.42 -15.38
C VAL A 161 5.27 -2.99 -16.76
N ILE A 162 6.11 -3.09 -17.80
CA ILE A 162 5.70 -2.78 -19.18
C ILE A 162 4.55 -3.69 -19.62
N LEU A 163 4.65 -4.99 -19.37
CA LEU A 163 3.58 -5.94 -19.70
C LEU A 163 2.27 -5.64 -18.94
N LEU A 164 2.35 -5.27 -17.67
CA LEU A 164 1.18 -4.87 -16.88
C LEU A 164 0.54 -3.60 -17.44
N VAL A 165 1.33 -2.58 -17.79
CA VAL A 165 0.83 -1.33 -18.37
C VAL A 165 0.15 -1.58 -19.71
N LEU A 166 0.76 -2.37 -20.58
CA LEU A 166 0.20 -2.70 -21.89
C LEU A 166 -1.04 -3.60 -21.79
N GLY A 167 -1.07 -4.52 -20.82
CA GLY A 167 -2.18 -5.45 -20.61
C GLY A 167 -3.41 -4.78 -20.01
N PHE A 168 -3.25 -4.04 -18.94
CA PHE A 168 -4.38 -3.43 -18.22
C PHE A 168 -4.85 -2.09 -18.81
N ARG A 169 -3.95 -1.29 -19.37
CA ARG A 169 -4.21 -0.01 -20.05
C ARG A 169 -4.96 1.06 -19.24
N SER A 170 -5.41 0.74 -18.04
CA SER A 170 -6.06 1.67 -17.13
C SER A 170 -5.62 1.41 -15.70
N SER A 171 -5.47 2.49 -14.92
CA SER A 171 -5.11 2.42 -13.51
C SER A 171 -6.18 1.72 -12.67
N SER A 172 -7.46 1.89 -13.01
CA SER A 172 -8.58 1.26 -12.29
C SER A 172 -8.56 -0.26 -12.43
N ASN A 173 -8.31 -0.80 -13.64
CA ASN A 173 -8.19 -2.23 -13.86
C ASN A 173 -6.97 -2.81 -13.14
N LEU A 174 -5.85 -2.09 -13.20
CA LEU A 174 -4.62 -2.50 -12.51
C LEU A 174 -4.79 -2.47 -10.98
N ALA A 175 -5.50 -1.48 -10.44
CA ALA A 175 -5.81 -1.39 -9.01
C ALA A 175 -6.65 -2.59 -8.53
N GLY A 176 -7.64 -3.03 -9.33
CA GLY A 176 -8.41 -4.24 -9.02
C GLY A 176 -7.53 -5.49 -8.95
N ALA A 177 -6.65 -5.70 -9.94
CA ALA A 177 -5.72 -6.81 -9.96
C ALA A 177 -4.72 -6.76 -8.79
N TYR A 178 -4.21 -5.57 -8.46
CA TYR A 178 -3.35 -5.35 -7.31
C TYR A 178 -4.05 -5.70 -5.99
N GLY A 179 -5.29 -5.24 -5.80
CA GLY A 179 -6.08 -5.56 -4.60
C GLY A 179 -6.26 -7.06 -4.38
N ILE A 180 -6.56 -7.81 -5.46
CA ILE A 180 -6.67 -9.27 -5.39
C ILE A 180 -5.31 -9.91 -5.03
N ALA A 181 -4.23 -9.49 -5.68
CA ALA A 181 -2.90 -10.03 -5.44
C ALA A 181 -2.45 -9.83 -3.98
N VAL A 182 -2.64 -8.63 -3.43
CA VAL A 182 -2.31 -8.31 -2.02
C VAL A 182 -3.16 -9.12 -1.06
N THR A 183 -4.47 -9.21 -1.30
CA THR A 183 -5.38 -9.97 -0.43
C THR A 183 -5.03 -11.45 -0.42
N MET A 184 -4.67 -12.03 -1.57
CA MET A 184 -4.21 -13.42 -1.66
C MET A 184 -2.89 -13.64 -0.91
N THR A 185 -1.94 -12.72 -1.02
CA THR A 185 -0.69 -12.79 -0.26
C THR A 185 -0.95 -12.74 1.25
N MET A 186 -1.79 -11.81 1.71
CA MET A 186 -2.18 -11.71 3.12
C MET A 186 -2.87 -12.97 3.63
N LEU A 187 -3.69 -13.62 2.80
CA LEU A 187 -4.32 -14.89 3.15
C LEU A 187 -3.27 -16.00 3.32
N ILE A 188 -2.33 -16.11 2.39
CA ILE A 188 -1.23 -17.09 2.46
C ILE A 188 -0.39 -16.85 3.71
N ASP A 189 0.00 -15.61 3.99
CA ASP A 189 0.77 -15.26 5.18
C ASP A 189 0.01 -15.59 6.48
N SER A 190 -1.30 -15.33 6.52
CA SER A 190 -2.15 -15.67 7.66
C SER A 190 -2.21 -17.17 7.90
N ILE A 191 -2.29 -17.96 6.84
CA ILE A 191 -2.26 -19.43 6.93
C ILE A 191 -0.89 -19.90 7.42
N LEU A 192 0.20 -19.37 6.86
CA LEU A 192 1.56 -19.74 7.24
C LEU A 192 1.85 -19.39 8.71
N ILE A 193 1.50 -18.18 9.16
CA ILE A 193 1.69 -17.80 10.56
C ILE A 193 0.87 -18.66 11.52
N TYR A 194 -0.35 -19.06 11.13
CA TYR A 194 -1.14 -20.00 11.92
C TYR A 194 -0.39 -21.34 12.12
N PHE A 195 0.22 -21.89 11.07
CA PHE A 195 1.02 -23.11 11.18
C PHE A 195 2.25 -22.90 12.05
N VAL A 196 2.94 -21.76 11.93
CA VAL A 196 4.09 -21.42 12.78
C VAL A 196 3.69 -21.34 14.24
N MET A 197 2.62 -20.61 14.56
CA MET A 197 2.10 -20.50 15.92
C MET A 197 1.77 -21.86 16.53
N ARG A 198 1.15 -22.73 15.75
CA ARG A 198 0.75 -24.07 16.20
C ARG A 198 1.91 -25.04 16.35
N ARG A 199 2.81 -25.08 15.37
CA ARG A 199 3.86 -26.10 15.27
C ARG A 199 5.18 -25.67 15.90
N VAL A 200 5.53 -24.40 15.78
CA VAL A 200 6.83 -23.90 16.26
C VAL A 200 6.69 -23.28 17.65
N TRP A 201 5.66 -22.46 17.88
CA TRP A 201 5.48 -21.78 19.17
C TRP A 201 4.62 -22.56 20.16
N GLY A 202 4.03 -23.68 19.74
CA GLY A 202 3.27 -24.56 20.63
C GLY A 202 1.98 -23.94 21.23
N TRP A 203 1.41 -22.92 20.57
CA TRP A 203 0.17 -22.30 21.07
C TRP A 203 -0.98 -23.29 21.05
N SER A 204 -1.69 -23.40 22.17
CA SER A 204 -2.93 -24.17 22.24
C SER A 204 -4.10 -23.41 21.58
N ARG A 205 -5.20 -24.11 21.30
CA ARG A 205 -6.44 -23.53 20.74
C ARG A 205 -7.05 -22.50 21.67
#